data_2420e989685bcf59171b1e490674e182
#
_entry.id   2420e989685bcf59171b1e490674e182
#
_cell.length_a   1.000
_cell.length_b   1.000
_cell.length_c   1.000
_cell.angle_alpha   90.00
_cell.angle_beta   90.00
_cell.angle_gamma   90.00
#
_symmetry.space_group_name_H-M   'P 1'
#
loop_
_entity.id
_entity.type
_entity.pdbx_description
1 polymer ?
#
loop_
_entity_poly.entity_id
_entity_poly.type
_entity_poly.pdbx_seq_one_letter_code
_entity_poly.pdbx_strand_id
1 'polypeptide(L)'
;MAEIYKNLPFSEYQKIEAWRSHDLMTLAQCGFRWANQSSLHETPALLEGRVQHTIFLELDSFNDEFIIEPDLNRRTKAGKEQYAEWAETIGDRTPIKRALYETCMERRAVVEHLVPKLEHDVELTVVFDWHGQKCK
;
A
#
# COMPACT_ATOMS: atom_id res chain seq x y z
N MET A 1 -1.27 27.39 -3.46
CA MET A 1 -0.57 26.74 -4.61
C MET A 1 -0.69 25.25 -4.41
N ALA A 2 -0.92 24.46 -5.45
CA ALA A 2 -1.00 23.00 -5.35
C ALA A 2 0.37 22.39 -5.66
N GLU A 3 0.80 21.42 -4.86
CA GLU A 3 2.00 20.63 -5.09
C GLU A 3 1.56 19.27 -5.64
N ILE A 4 2.18 18.80 -6.72
CA ILE A 4 1.84 17.53 -7.36
C ILE A 4 3.06 16.61 -7.27
N TYR A 5 2.85 15.45 -6.66
CA TYR A 5 3.86 14.41 -6.54
C TYR A 5 3.47 13.23 -7.41
N LYS A 6 4.41 12.76 -8.24
CA LYS A 6 4.26 11.56 -9.07
C LYS A 6 4.94 10.38 -8.39
N ASN A 7 4.27 9.24 -8.38
CA ASN A 7 4.80 7.98 -7.86
C ASN A 7 5.38 8.12 -6.43
N LEU A 8 4.67 8.86 -5.57
CA LEU A 8 5.12 9.07 -4.19
C LEU A 8 4.95 7.77 -3.40
N PRO A 9 6.01 7.20 -2.79
CA PRO A 9 5.89 6.00 -1.97
C PRO A 9 4.88 6.22 -0.84
N PHE A 10 4.09 5.20 -0.53
CA PHE A 10 3.04 5.29 0.49
C PHE A 10 3.57 5.75 1.86
N SER A 11 4.78 5.31 2.23
CA SER A 11 5.47 5.74 3.45
C SER A 11 5.75 7.25 3.48
N GLU A 12 6.09 7.85 2.34
CA GLU A 12 6.31 9.30 2.22
C GLU A 12 4.97 10.05 2.17
N TYR A 13 3.97 9.50 1.46
CA TYR A 13 2.61 10.05 1.48
C TYR A 13 2.04 10.15 2.89
N GLN A 14 2.28 9.16 3.75
CA GLN A 14 1.82 9.17 5.13
C GLN A 14 2.45 10.29 5.97
N LYS A 15 3.71 10.67 5.69
CA LYS A 15 4.42 11.73 6.41
C LYS A 15 3.94 13.14 6.08
N ILE A 16 3.20 13.32 4.97
CA ILE A 16 2.66 14.64 4.63
C ILE A 16 1.57 15.00 5.65
N GLU A 17 1.81 16.03 6.44
CA GLU A 17 0.83 16.58 7.37
C GLU A 17 -0.24 17.39 6.62
N ALA A 18 -1.32 16.72 6.25
CA ALA A 18 -2.43 17.31 5.52
C ALA A 18 -3.73 16.53 5.78
N TRP A 19 -4.85 17.21 5.70
CA TRP A 19 -6.18 16.61 5.84
C TRP A 19 -6.50 15.73 4.66
N ARG A 20 -6.99 14.53 4.93
CA ARG A 20 -7.52 13.59 3.92
C ARG A 20 -9.05 13.62 3.96
N SER A 21 -9.69 13.25 2.86
CA SER A 21 -11.15 13.13 2.80
C SER A 21 -11.71 12.23 3.91
N HIS A 22 -11.01 11.14 4.23
CA HIS A 22 -11.39 10.22 5.31
C HIS A 22 -11.33 10.89 6.69
N ASP A 23 -10.34 11.74 6.96
CA ASP A 23 -10.21 12.47 8.22
C ASP A 23 -11.38 13.45 8.39
N LEU A 24 -11.75 14.15 7.33
CA LEU A 24 -12.90 15.06 7.32
C LEU A 24 -14.22 14.32 7.52
N MET A 25 -14.40 13.17 6.87
CA MET A 25 -15.59 12.34 7.06
C MET A 25 -15.71 11.82 8.50
N THR A 26 -14.60 11.34 9.07
CA THR A 26 -14.60 10.85 10.45
C THR A 26 -14.85 11.96 11.45
N LEU A 27 -14.27 13.15 11.25
CA LEU A 27 -14.51 14.33 12.06
C LEU A 27 -15.99 14.75 12.00
N ALA A 28 -16.58 14.77 10.82
CA ALA A 28 -17.98 15.13 10.62
C ALA A 28 -18.95 14.13 11.29
N GLN A 29 -18.59 12.85 11.37
CA GLN A 29 -19.39 11.84 12.07
C GLN A 29 -19.22 11.89 13.58
N CYS A 30 -18.00 12.01 14.07
CA CYS A 30 -17.71 12.05 15.49
C CYS A 30 -16.31 12.61 15.76
N GLY A 31 -16.24 13.83 16.28
CA GLY A 31 -14.98 14.50 16.62
C GLY A 31 -14.15 13.72 17.65
N PHE A 32 -14.79 13.04 18.62
CA PHE A 32 -14.10 12.20 19.59
C PHE A 32 -13.42 11.00 18.93
N ARG A 33 -14.11 10.33 18.01
CA ARG A 33 -13.54 9.21 17.25
C ARG A 33 -12.37 9.67 16.37
N TRP A 34 -12.49 10.81 15.74
CA TRP A 34 -11.40 11.39 14.95
C TRP A 34 -10.18 11.69 15.81
N ALA A 35 -10.35 12.34 16.97
CA ALA A 35 -9.25 12.70 17.87
C ALA A 35 -8.56 11.49 18.52
N ASN A 36 -9.24 10.35 18.60
CA ASN A 36 -8.75 9.11 19.21
C ASN A 36 -8.53 7.99 18.17
N GLN A 37 -8.39 8.33 16.88
CA GLN A 37 -8.02 7.33 15.87
C GLN A 37 -6.63 6.76 16.22
N SER A 38 -6.59 5.47 16.49
CA SER A 38 -5.33 4.73 16.44
C SER A 38 -4.91 4.60 14.98
N SER A 39 -3.59 4.51 14.72
CA SER A 39 -3.07 4.13 13.42
C SER A 39 -3.83 2.88 12.91
N LEU A 40 -4.33 2.94 11.69
CA LEU A 40 -5.02 1.80 11.08
C LEU A 40 -4.06 0.61 11.07
N HIS A 41 -4.38 -0.41 11.85
CA HIS A 41 -3.69 -1.67 11.72
C HIS A 41 -4.00 -2.25 10.34
N GLU A 42 -2.98 -2.64 9.60
CA GLU A 42 -3.16 -3.27 8.32
C GLU A 42 -3.88 -4.60 8.50
N THR A 43 -5.10 -4.68 8.00
CA THR A 43 -5.87 -5.92 7.98
C THR A 43 -5.48 -6.75 6.76
N PRO A 44 -5.69 -8.08 6.76
CA PRO A 44 -5.45 -8.90 5.57
C PRO A 44 -6.17 -8.39 4.32
N ALA A 45 -7.37 -7.85 4.46
CA ALA A 45 -8.13 -7.27 3.35
C ALA A 45 -7.50 -5.97 2.81
N LEU A 46 -6.97 -5.12 3.69
CA LEU A 46 -6.25 -3.91 3.27
C LEU A 46 -4.94 -4.28 2.57
N LEU A 47 -4.21 -5.27 3.09
CA LEU A 47 -3.00 -5.78 2.45
C LEU A 47 -3.31 -6.36 1.06
N GLU A 48 -4.35 -7.19 0.93
CA GLU A 48 -4.78 -7.72 -0.37
C GLU A 48 -5.12 -6.59 -1.35
N GLY A 49 -5.88 -5.60 -0.90
CA GLY A 49 -6.24 -4.43 -1.71
C GLY A 49 -5.00 -3.66 -2.18
N ARG A 50 -4.02 -3.44 -1.30
CA ARG A 50 -2.77 -2.75 -1.62
C ARG A 50 -1.92 -3.53 -2.62
N VAL A 51 -1.74 -4.84 -2.40
CA VAL A 51 -1.03 -5.73 -3.33
C VAL A 51 -1.70 -5.75 -4.71
N GLN A 52 -3.03 -5.86 -4.73
CA GLN A 52 -3.79 -5.86 -5.97
C GLN A 52 -3.64 -4.53 -6.71
N HIS A 53 -3.71 -3.40 -6.02
CA HIS A 53 -3.53 -2.07 -6.59
C HIS A 53 -2.15 -1.94 -7.25
N THR A 54 -1.07 -2.27 -6.54
CA THR A 54 0.30 -2.21 -7.08
C THR A 54 0.49 -3.14 -8.28
N ILE A 55 -0.03 -4.38 -8.23
CA ILE A 55 0.06 -5.32 -9.35
C ILE A 55 -0.71 -4.81 -10.58
N PHE A 56 -1.86 -4.16 -10.40
CA PHE A 56 -2.68 -3.69 -11.52
C PHE A 56 -2.15 -2.41 -12.15
N LEU A 57 -1.69 -1.47 -11.35
CA LEU A 57 -1.36 -0.12 -11.78
C LEU A 57 0.14 0.14 -11.87
N GLU A 58 0.95 -0.47 -10.98
CA GLU A 58 2.35 -0.14 -10.79
C GLU A 58 3.23 -1.39 -10.65
N LEU A 59 3.07 -2.37 -11.54
CA LEU A 59 3.78 -3.66 -11.43
C LEU A 59 5.30 -3.51 -11.29
N ASP A 60 5.88 -2.50 -11.92
CA ASP A 60 7.33 -2.26 -11.88
C ASP A 60 7.81 -1.89 -10.47
N SER A 61 6.94 -1.26 -9.67
CA SER A 61 7.21 -0.86 -8.27
C SER A 61 6.95 -2.00 -7.26
N PHE A 62 6.43 -3.14 -7.70
CA PHE A 62 6.04 -4.24 -6.81
C PHE A 62 7.19 -4.72 -5.93
N ASN A 63 8.38 -4.91 -6.49
CA ASN A 63 9.54 -5.41 -5.75
C ASN A 63 10.14 -4.40 -4.78
N ASP A 64 9.82 -3.12 -4.93
CA ASP A 64 10.25 -2.07 -4.01
C ASP A 64 9.39 -2.05 -2.74
N GLU A 65 8.11 -2.42 -2.87
CA GLU A 65 7.13 -2.35 -1.80
C GLU A 65 6.85 -3.70 -1.12
N PHE A 66 6.89 -4.78 -1.90
CA PHE A 66 6.54 -6.13 -1.43
C PHE A 66 7.65 -7.14 -1.66
N ILE A 67 7.63 -8.21 -0.84
CA ILE A 67 8.50 -9.37 -1.00
C ILE A 67 7.69 -10.64 -0.75
N ILE A 68 7.87 -11.63 -1.62
CA ILE A 68 7.15 -12.91 -1.49
C ILE A 68 7.83 -13.76 -0.41
N GLU A 69 7.05 -14.18 0.60
CA GLU A 69 7.53 -15.10 1.62
C GLU A 69 7.97 -16.44 0.99
N PRO A 70 9.13 -16.97 1.38
CA PRO A 70 9.52 -18.32 0.96
C PRO A 70 8.62 -19.37 1.62
N ASP A 71 8.37 -20.45 0.89
CA ASP A 71 7.59 -21.58 1.40
C ASP A 71 8.48 -22.43 2.33
N LEU A 72 8.58 -22.03 3.59
CA LEU A 72 9.39 -22.66 4.61
C LEU A 72 8.53 -23.32 5.68
N ASN A 73 8.91 -24.53 6.08
CA ASN A 73 8.25 -25.20 7.19
C ASN A 73 8.72 -24.63 8.54
N ARG A 74 8.06 -23.59 9.02
CA ARG A 74 8.38 -22.92 10.31
C ARG A 74 8.16 -23.78 11.54
N ARG A 75 7.71 -25.04 11.43
CA ARG A 75 7.59 -25.96 12.56
C ARG A 75 8.91 -26.64 12.89
N THR A 76 9.83 -26.70 11.95
CA THR A 76 11.16 -27.28 12.13
C THR A 76 12.17 -26.22 12.61
N LYS A 77 13.23 -26.66 13.30
CA LYS A 77 14.31 -25.76 13.73
C LYS A 77 15.00 -25.11 12.52
N ALA A 78 15.35 -25.92 11.53
CA ALA A 78 15.97 -25.43 10.29
C ALA A 78 15.09 -24.41 9.54
N GLY A 79 13.77 -24.66 9.44
CA GLY A 79 12.84 -23.72 8.79
C GLY A 79 12.68 -22.40 9.55
N LYS A 80 12.81 -22.40 10.88
CA LYS A 80 12.82 -21.17 11.68
C LYS A 80 14.12 -20.36 11.47
N GLU A 81 15.26 -21.03 11.41
CA GLU A 81 16.55 -20.40 11.14
C GLU A 81 16.58 -19.77 9.74
N GLN A 82 16.17 -20.53 8.71
CA GLN A 82 16.06 -20.01 7.35
C GLN A 82 15.09 -18.83 7.23
N TYR A 83 13.96 -18.87 7.95
CA TYR A 83 13.04 -17.76 7.98
C TYR A 83 13.63 -16.51 8.64
N ALA A 84 14.38 -16.69 9.72
CA ALA A 84 15.06 -15.59 10.40
C ALA A 84 16.12 -14.93 9.50
N GLU A 85 16.94 -15.72 8.80
CA GLU A 85 17.91 -15.22 7.82
C GLU A 85 17.21 -14.44 6.69
N TRP A 86 16.11 -15.00 6.16
CA TRP A 86 15.33 -14.32 5.14
C TRP A 86 14.72 -13.02 5.66
N ALA A 87 14.22 -13.00 6.90
CA ALA A 87 13.63 -11.83 7.53
C ALA A 87 14.61 -10.64 7.62
N GLU A 88 15.90 -10.90 7.76
CA GLU A 88 16.92 -9.86 7.74
C GLU A 88 17.08 -9.20 6.35
N THR A 89 16.66 -9.87 5.30
CA THR A 89 16.75 -9.37 3.91
C THR A 89 15.54 -8.55 3.46
N ILE A 90 14.46 -8.52 4.26
CA ILE A 90 13.20 -7.86 3.89
C ILE A 90 13.39 -6.35 3.72
N GLY A 91 14.15 -5.71 4.62
CA GLY A 91 14.23 -4.24 4.69
C GLY A 91 12.87 -3.62 5.02
N ASP A 92 12.51 -2.56 4.32
CA ASP A 92 11.23 -1.85 4.52
C ASP A 92 10.06 -2.46 3.73
N ARG A 93 10.30 -3.56 3.00
CA ARG A 93 9.27 -4.20 2.17
C ARG A 93 8.27 -4.99 3.01
N THR A 94 7.04 -5.04 2.54
CA THR A 94 5.98 -5.81 3.19
C THR A 94 6.01 -7.27 2.72
N PRO A 95 6.17 -8.26 3.61
CA PRO A 95 6.12 -9.67 3.23
C PRO A 95 4.70 -10.10 2.89
N ILE A 96 4.54 -10.80 1.78
CA ILE A 96 3.26 -11.36 1.33
C ILE A 96 3.37 -12.84 1.01
N LYS A 97 2.26 -13.56 1.17
CA LYS A 97 2.21 -14.97 0.79
C LYS A 97 2.21 -15.12 -0.73
N ARG A 98 2.92 -16.15 -1.20
CA ARG A 98 2.95 -16.51 -2.64
C ARG A 98 1.54 -16.69 -3.21
N ALA A 99 0.63 -17.35 -2.51
CA ALA A 99 -0.73 -17.54 -2.96
C ALA A 99 -1.49 -16.23 -3.21
N LEU A 100 -1.26 -15.20 -2.39
CA LEU A 100 -1.84 -13.87 -2.61
C LEU A 100 -1.31 -13.24 -3.89
N TYR A 101 0.01 -13.28 -4.09
CA TYR A 101 0.64 -12.78 -5.32
C TYR A 101 0.08 -13.46 -6.57
N GLU A 102 0.04 -14.80 -6.58
CA GLU A 102 -0.47 -15.58 -7.70
C GLU A 102 -1.92 -15.25 -8.01
N THR A 103 -2.78 -15.17 -6.98
CA THR A 103 -4.19 -14.77 -7.15
C THR A 103 -4.33 -13.38 -7.76
N CYS A 104 -3.53 -12.41 -7.33
CA CYS A 104 -3.56 -11.06 -7.89
C CYS A 104 -3.05 -11.03 -9.34
N MET A 105 -2.02 -11.80 -9.68
CA MET A 105 -1.51 -11.92 -11.04
C MET A 105 -2.53 -12.59 -11.98
N GLU A 106 -3.23 -13.64 -11.53
CA GLU A 106 -4.32 -14.26 -12.28
C GLU A 106 -5.46 -13.26 -12.56
N ARG A 107 -5.87 -12.51 -11.55
CA ARG A 107 -6.89 -11.45 -11.71
C ARG A 107 -6.45 -10.39 -12.71
N ARG A 108 -5.18 -9.96 -12.65
CA ARG A 108 -4.62 -9.01 -13.61
C ARG A 108 -4.70 -9.57 -15.04
N ALA A 109 -4.27 -10.81 -15.26
CA ALA A 109 -4.29 -11.43 -16.58
C ALA A 109 -5.69 -11.45 -17.22
N VAL A 110 -6.76 -11.58 -16.39
CA VAL A 110 -8.15 -11.55 -16.87
C VAL A 110 -8.57 -10.15 -17.34
N VAL A 111 -8.08 -9.08 -16.69
CA VAL A 111 -8.55 -7.72 -16.98
C VAL A 111 -7.56 -6.90 -17.81
N GLU A 112 -6.34 -7.38 -18.01
CA GLU A 112 -5.27 -6.64 -18.70
C GLU A 112 -5.68 -6.14 -20.10
N HIS A 113 -6.50 -6.93 -20.80
CA HIS A 113 -7.03 -6.56 -22.11
C HIS A 113 -8.19 -5.57 -22.03
N LEU A 114 -8.81 -5.41 -20.87
CA LEU A 114 -9.92 -4.48 -20.64
C LEU A 114 -9.46 -3.11 -20.14
N VAL A 115 -8.29 -3.08 -19.49
CA VAL A 115 -7.71 -1.83 -19.00
C VAL A 115 -6.98 -1.18 -20.17
N PRO A 116 -7.44 -0.02 -20.66
CA PRO A 116 -6.72 0.70 -21.70
C PRO A 116 -5.32 1.01 -21.19
N LYS A 117 -4.30 0.88 -22.04
CA LYS A 117 -2.95 1.33 -21.72
C LYS A 117 -3.04 2.83 -21.49
N LEU A 118 -3.06 3.20 -20.22
CA LEU A 118 -3.05 4.60 -19.81
C LEU A 118 -1.63 5.11 -20.06
N GLU A 119 -1.49 6.00 -21.03
CA GLU A 119 -0.23 6.73 -21.31
C GLU A 119 0.01 7.86 -20.28
N HIS A 120 -0.70 7.81 -19.14
CA HIS A 120 -0.72 8.87 -18.13
C HIS A 120 -0.18 8.36 -16.80
N ASP A 121 0.26 9.29 -15.97
CA ASP A 121 0.65 8.99 -14.59
C ASP A 121 -0.52 8.34 -13.84
N VAL A 122 -0.30 7.17 -13.28
CA VAL A 122 -1.36 6.35 -12.67
C VAL A 122 -1.68 6.82 -11.25
N GLU A 123 -0.68 7.30 -10.54
CA GLU A 123 -0.84 7.81 -9.18
C GLU A 123 -0.27 9.21 -9.04
N LEU A 124 -1.15 10.15 -8.73
CA LEU A 124 -0.79 11.52 -8.39
C LEU A 124 -1.24 11.84 -6.98
N THR A 125 -0.32 12.24 -6.14
CA THR A 125 -0.64 12.88 -4.87
C THR A 125 -0.68 14.39 -5.10
N VAL A 126 -1.84 14.99 -4.86
CA VAL A 126 -2.04 16.43 -4.97
C VAL A 126 -2.21 16.99 -3.57
N VAL A 127 -1.30 17.88 -3.19
CA VAL A 127 -1.38 18.62 -1.92
C VAL A 127 -1.73 20.07 -2.22
N PHE A 128 -2.78 20.57 -1.61
CA PHE A 128 -3.29 21.91 -1.87
C PHE A 128 -3.79 22.59 -0.60
N ASP A 129 -3.83 23.93 -0.64
CA ASP A 129 -4.41 24.71 0.44
C ASP A 129 -5.89 24.97 0.17
N TRP A 130 -6.72 24.68 1.16
CA TRP A 130 -8.14 24.97 1.16
C TRP A 130 -8.52 25.71 2.44
N HIS A 131 -8.92 26.98 2.29
CA HIS A 131 -9.25 27.85 3.42
C HIS A 131 -8.17 27.92 4.51
N GLY A 132 -6.89 27.93 4.12
CA GLY A 132 -5.76 27.98 5.06
C GLY A 132 -5.42 26.63 5.71
N GLN A 133 -6.04 25.54 5.22
CA GLN A 133 -5.74 24.19 5.67
C GLN A 133 -5.09 23.39 4.54
N LYS A 134 -4.01 22.66 4.86
CA LYS A 134 -3.35 21.79 3.91
C LYS A 134 -4.15 20.50 3.75
N CYS A 135 -4.50 20.14 2.50
CA CYS A 135 -5.28 18.96 2.14
C CYS A 135 -4.50 18.07 1.15
N LYS A 136 -4.76 16.74 1.18
CA LYS A 136 -4.18 15.78 0.24
C LYS A 136 -5.15 14.68 -0.12
#